data_8432b6d2442f9ea1ba044fbd4f409eb0
#
_entry.id   8432b6d2442f9ea1ba044fbd4f409eb0
#
_cell.length_a   1.000
_cell.length_b   1.000
_cell.length_c   1.000
_cell.angle_alpha   90.00
_cell.angle_beta   90.00
_cell.angle_gamma   90.00
#
_symmetry.space_group_name_H-M   'P 1'
#
loop_
_entity.id
_entity.type
_entity.pdbx_description
1 polymer ?
#
loop_
_entity_poly.entity_id
_entity_poly.type
_entity_poly.pdbx_seq_one_letter_code
_entity_poly.pdbx_strand_id
1 'polypeptide(L)'
;VFGHPWLLQNNDKMSKSKGNVIYADDMVDLFGVDATRYFVLHEMPFENDGIITWDLVIERFNSDLANILGNLVNRTVSMSNKYFDGIVKSTGATGDADQTAIDADLKAVVTGTRDKVAKKMEGLRVADAITEVFALFRRCNKYIDETTPWVLAKDEAQQDRLAEVLYNLTESITIGASLLHSFLPETAEKIVAQLNTTLRDFDDLDQFGLYESGTKVTDKPEILFGRLKAEDVMPEVEKIQAAQKAEFEAEQAKLAAVEGKEACG
;
A
#
# COMPACT_ATOMS: atom_id res chain seq x y z
N VAL A 1 22.41 11.27 -14.51
CA VAL A 1 21.61 10.07 -14.84
C VAL A 1 21.80 9.05 -13.73
N PHE A 2 20.69 8.58 -13.19
CA PHE A 2 20.69 7.57 -12.14
C PHE A 2 20.06 6.28 -12.70
N GLY A 3 20.79 5.17 -12.64
CA GLY A 3 20.33 3.86 -13.07
C GLY A 3 20.12 2.95 -11.86
N HIS A 4 19.10 2.12 -11.90
CA HIS A 4 18.90 1.10 -10.88
C HIS A 4 19.52 -0.24 -11.32
N PRO A 5 19.78 -1.18 -10.37
CA PRO A 5 20.27 -2.52 -10.66
C PRO A 5 19.28 -3.36 -11.48
N TRP A 6 19.66 -4.60 -11.78
CA TRP A 6 18.83 -5.52 -12.54
C TRP A 6 17.60 -6.01 -11.74
N LEU A 7 16.54 -6.30 -12.46
CA LEU A 7 15.43 -7.10 -11.97
C LEU A 7 15.58 -8.52 -12.48
N LEU A 8 15.70 -9.47 -11.56
CA LEU A 8 15.91 -10.89 -11.84
C LEU A 8 14.64 -11.68 -11.53
N GLN A 9 14.30 -12.65 -12.36
CA GLN A 9 13.26 -13.63 -12.04
C GLN A 9 13.91 -14.90 -11.48
N ASN A 10 13.55 -15.28 -10.25
CA ASN A 10 14.12 -16.46 -9.58
C ASN A 10 15.66 -16.50 -9.59
N ASN A 11 16.33 -15.36 -9.40
CA ASN A 11 17.77 -15.15 -9.53
C ASN A 11 18.34 -15.30 -10.95
N ASP A 12 17.50 -15.47 -11.96
CA ASP A 12 17.90 -15.56 -13.36
C ASP A 12 17.62 -14.25 -14.10
N LYS A 13 18.50 -13.93 -15.04
CA LYS A 13 18.23 -12.80 -15.97
C LYS A 13 17.00 -13.13 -16.82
N MET A 14 16.07 -12.19 -16.88
CA MET A 14 14.91 -12.31 -17.75
C MET A 14 15.33 -12.31 -19.22
N SER A 15 14.79 -13.22 -20.00
CA SER A 15 14.97 -13.23 -21.45
C SER A 15 13.73 -13.82 -22.14
N LYS A 16 13.40 -13.29 -23.32
CA LYS A 16 12.29 -13.78 -24.15
C LYS A 16 12.48 -15.26 -24.54
N SER A 17 13.73 -15.66 -24.80
CA SER A 17 14.06 -17.04 -25.18
C SER A 17 13.82 -18.06 -24.06
N LYS A 18 13.88 -17.63 -22.80
CA LYS A 18 13.58 -18.48 -21.64
C LYS A 18 12.09 -18.48 -21.30
N GLY A 19 11.29 -17.57 -21.87
CA GLY A 19 9.89 -17.41 -21.50
C GLY A 19 9.68 -16.97 -20.03
N ASN A 20 10.66 -16.28 -19.45
CA ASN A 20 10.66 -15.87 -18.05
C ASN A 20 10.60 -14.35 -17.89
N VAL A 21 10.08 -13.62 -18.87
CA VAL A 21 9.91 -12.18 -18.76
C VAL A 21 8.60 -11.88 -18.03
N ILE A 22 8.68 -11.00 -17.02
CA ILE A 22 7.50 -10.42 -16.37
C ILE A 22 7.37 -9.00 -16.90
N TYR A 23 6.33 -8.75 -17.67
CA TYR A 23 6.05 -7.43 -18.21
C TYR A 23 5.23 -6.62 -17.20
N ALA A 24 5.45 -5.31 -17.19
CA ALA A 24 4.71 -4.40 -16.32
C ALA A 24 3.19 -4.42 -16.63
N ASP A 25 2.83 -4.56 -17.91
CA ASP A 25 1.43 -4.62 -18.35
C ASP A 25 0.72 -5.87 -17.78
N ASP A 26 1.39 -7.03 -17.78
CA ASP A 26 0.85 -8.26 -17.17
C ASP A 26 0.61 -8.08 -15.67
N MET A 27 1.52 -7.41 -14.98
CA MET A 27 1.36 -7.11 -13.55
C MET A 27 0.22 -6.14 -13.30
N VAL A 28 0.06 -5.12 -14.14
CA VAL A 28 -1.03 -4.14 -14.04
C VAL A 28 -2.39 -4.81 -14.29
N ASP A 29 -2.49 -5.69 -15.28
CA ASP A 29 -3.71 -6.42 -15.59
C ASP A 29 -4.12 -7.37 -14.47
N LEU A 30 -3.15 -8.01 -13.79
CA LEU A 30 -3.41 -8.95 -12.70
C LEU A 30 -3.69 -8.26 -11.35
N PHE A 31 -2.99 -7.17 -11.04
CA PHE A 31 -2.94 -6.60 -9.68
C PHE A 31 -3.35 -5.13 -9.61
N GLY A 32 -3.46 -4.44 -10.74
CA GLY A 32 -3.68 -3.00 -10.82
C GLY A 32 -2.40 -2.16 -10.74
N VAL A 33 -2.53 -0.90 -11.13
CA VAL A 33 -1.38 0.03 -11.26
C VAL A 33 -0.66 0.23 -9.92
N ASP A 34 -1.40 0.56 -8.87
CA ASP A 34 -0.79 0.90 -7.58
C ASP A 34 -0.12 -0.29 -6.90
N ALA A 35 -0.68 -1.50 -7.00
CA ALA A 35 -0.03 -2.69 -6.48
C ALA A 35 1.27 -3.01 -7.24
N THR A 36 1.26 -2.85 -8.57
CA THR A 36 2.47 -2.99 -9.39
C THR A 36 3.53 -1.95 -9.00
N ARG A 37 3.12 -0.68 -8.83
CA ARG A 37 4.01 0.39 -8.35
C ARG A 37 4.60 0.07 -6.98
N TYR A 38 3.75 -0.38 -6.03
CA TYR A 38 4.20 -0.79 -4.71
C TYR A 38 5.30 -1.82 -4.80
N PHE A 39 5.06 -2.90 -5.52
CA PHE A 39 6.01 -3.99 -5.66
C PHE A 39 7.35 -3.52 -6.25
N VAL A 40 7.30 -2.84 -7.39
CA VAL A 40 8.51 -2.36 -8.09
C VAL A 40 9.30 -1.37 -7.23
N LEU A 41 8.64 -0.44 -6.56
CA LEU A 41 9.31 0.58 -5.75
C LEU A 41 9.80 0.05 -4.40
N HIS A 42 9.16 -0.98 -3.86
CA HIS A 42 9.51 -1.56 -2.56
C HIS A 42 10.58 -2.67 -2.67
N GLU A 43 10.46 -3.57 -3.65
CA GLU A 43 11.33 -4.75 -3.78
C GLU A 43 12.57 -4.53 -4.67
N MET A 44 12.73 -3.33 -5.23
CA MET A 44 13.88 -2.98 -6.07
C MET A 44 14.73 -1.89 -5.41
N PRO A 45 15.52 -2.22 -4.38
CA PRO A 45 16.43 -1.26 -3.78
C PRO A 45 17.50 -0.87 -4.80
N PHE A 46 17.95 0.39 -4.74
CA PHE A 46 18.94 0.88 -5.70
C PHE A 46 20.37 0.38 -5.47
N GLU A 47 20.62 -0.27 -4.34
CA GLU A 47 21.94 -0.78 -3.96
C GLU A 47 22.23 -2.19 -4.49
N ASN A 48 21.19 -2.97 -4.80
CA ASN A 48 21.32 -4.38 -5.18
C ASN A 48 20.30 -4.77 -6.24
N ASP A 49 20.55 -5.87 -6.94
CA ASP A 49 19.59 -6.46 -7.85
C ASP A 49 18.31 -6.85 -7.12
N GLY A 50 17.18 -6.54 -7.72
CA GLY A 50 15.87 -6.94 -7.23
C GLY A 50 15.49 -8.33 -7.73
N ILE A 51 14.76 -9.08 -6.91
CA ILE A 51 14.21 -10.39 -7.29
C ILE A 51 12.70 -10.29 -7.36
N ILE A 52 12.12 -10.74 -8.47
CA ILE A 52 10.68 -10.86 -8.62
C ILE A 52 10.29 -12.32 -8.81
N THR A 53 9.29 -12.76 -8.05
CA THR A 53 8.57 -14.02 -8.24
C THR A 53 7.09 -13.75 -8.06
N TRP A 54 6.24 -14.52 -8.71
CA TRP A 54 4.80 -14.38 -8.55
C TRP A 54 4.35 -14.64 -7.11
N ASP A 55 4.96 -15.59 -6.44
CA ASP A 55 4.69 -15.86 -5.02
C ASP A 55 5.02 -14.66 -4.13
N LEU A 56 6.16 -13.99 -4.38
CA LEU A 56 6.55 -12.80 -3.65
C LEU A 56 5.59 -11.63 -3.92
N VAL A 57 5.13 -11.46 -5.16
CA VAL A 57 4.13 -10.44 -5.50
C VAL A 57 2.83 -10.67 -4.75
N ILE A 58 2.31 -11.91 -4.75
CA ILE A 58 1.09 -12.28 -4.02
C ILE A 58 1.28 -12.11 -2.51
N GLU A 59 2.43 -12.52 -1.97
CA GLU A 59 2.75 -12.35 -0.56
C GLU A 59 2.74 -10.88 -0.14
N ARG A 60 3.43 -10.02 -0.88
CA ARG A 60 3.48 -8.57 -0.60
C ARG A 60 2.12 -7.91 -0.75
N PHE A 61 1.38 -8.26 -1.80
CA PHE A 61 0.01 -7.78 -1.97
C PHE A 61 -0.85 -8.11 -0.76
N ASN A 62 -0.80 -9.35 -0.28
CA ASN A 62 -1.61 -9.79 0.85
C ASN A 62 -1.14 -9.23 2.18
N SER A 63 0.17 -9.26 2.45
CA SER A 63 0.72 -8.84 3.75
C SER A 63 0.65 -7.33 3.93
N ASP A 64 1.06 -6.58 2.93
CA ASP A 64 1.24 -5.14 3.07
C ASP A 64 0.00 -4.37 2.58
N LEU A 65 -0.43 -4.59 1.34
CA LEU A 65 -1.54 -3.83 0.77
C LEU A 65 -2.90 -4.24 1.34
N ALA A 66 -3.21 -5.54 1.37
CA ALA A 66 -4.51 -5.99 1.87
C ALA A 66 -4.59 -5.96 3.41
N ASN A 67 -3.61 -6.56 4.12
CA ASN A 67 -3.71 -6.71 5.57
C ASN A 67 -3.31 -5.43 6.32
N ILE A 68 -2.18 -4.78 5.97
CA ILE A 68 -1.73 -3.59 6.71
C ILE A 68 -2.57 -2.39 6.32
N LEU A 69 -2.64 -2.05 5.03
CA LEU A 69 -3.28 -0.81 4.57
C LEU A 69 -4.80 -0.97 4.38
N GLY A 70 -5.23 -1.92 3.55
CA GLY A 70 -6.63 -2.09 3.20
C GLY A 70 -7.50 -2.41 4.41
N ASN A 71 -7.05 -3.33 5.27
CA ASN A 71 -7.76 -3.69 6.49
C ASN A 71 -7.81 -2.54 7.51
N LEU A 72 -6.74 -1.75 7.64
CA LEU A 72 -6.71 -0.58 8.53
C LEU A 72 -7.80 0.44 8.14
N VAL A 73 -7.84 0.83 6.88
CA VAL A 73 -8.82 1.81 6.38
C VAL A 73 -10.24 1.28 6.55
N ASN A 74 -10.49 0.03 6.09
CA ASN A 74 -11.80 -0.58 6.20
C ASN A 74 -12.28 -0.72 7.65
N ARG A 75 -11.42 -1.16 8.57
CA ARG A 75 -11.75 -1.27 10.01
C ARG A 75 -12.10 0.10 10.61
N THR A 76 -11.31 1.13 10.30
CA THR A 76 -11.52 2.49 10.83
C THR A 76 -12.85 3.06 10.35
N VAL A 77 -13.12 3.02 9.05
CA VAL A 77 -14.39 3.50 8.47
C VAL A 77 -15.57 2.69 8.99
N SER A 78 -15.44 1.36 9.05
CA SER A 78 -16.51 0.48 9.55
C SER A 78 -16.82 0.71 11.03
N MET A 79 -15.82 0.93 11.87
CA MET A 79 -16.03 1.26 13.29
C MET A 79 -16.67 2.64 13.46
N SER A 80 -16.25 3.63 12.67
CA SER A 80 -16.88 4.97 12.68
C SER A 80 -18.35 4.89 12.31
N ASN A 81 -18.70 4.16 11.25
CA ASN A 81 -20.09 3.93 10.87
C ASN A 81 -20.88 3.19 11.95
N LYS A 82 -20.30 2.14 12.51
CA LYS A 82 -20.97 1.28 13.49
C LYS A 82 -21.30 1.99 14.80
N TYR A 83 -20.37 2.81 15.28
CA TYR A 83 -20.47 3.39 16.63
C TYR A 83 -20.98 4.84 16.63
N PHE A 84 -20.78 5.59 15.54
CA PHE A 84 -21.09 7.01 15.47
C PHE A 84 -21.75 7.42 14.14
N ASP A 85 -22.43 6.53 13.44
CA ASP A 85 -23.10 6.80 12.15
C ASP A 85 -22.16 7.45 11.11
N GLY A 86 -20.87 7.11 11.19
CA GLY A 86 -19.81 7.62 10.32
C GLY A 86 -19.23 8.96 10.76
N ILE A 87 -19.74 9.61 11.80
CA ILE A 87 -19.22 10.90 12.27
C ILE A 87 -17.94 10.69 13.07
N VAL A 88 -16.85 11.28 12.60
CA VAL A 88 -15.56 11.28 13.27
C VAL A 88 -15.36 12.59 14.01
N LYS A 89 -15.27 12.53 15.34
CA LYS A 89 -15.23 13.70 16.19
C LYS A 89 -14.07 13.64 17.17
N SER A 90 -13.27 14.71 17.23
CA SER A 90 -12.32 14.90 18.33
C SER A 90 -13.07 15.38 19.57
N THR A 91 -12.86 14.71 20.66
CA THR A 91 -13.42 15.05 21.98
C THR A 91 -12.35 15.54 22.94
N GLY A 92 -11.07 15.32 22.60
CA GLY A 92 -9.94 15.56 23.47
C GLY A 92 -9.89 14.61 24.68
N ALA A 93 -10.74 13.56 24.68
CA ALA A 93 -10.77 12.61 25.78
C ALA A 93 -9.50 11.75 25.80
N THR A 94 -8.77 11.85 26.89
CA THR A 94 -7.66 10.95 27.20
C THR A 94 -8.17 9.78 28.06
N GLY A 95 -7.49 8.66 28.03
CA GLY A 95 -7.75 7.60 28.98
C GLY A 95 -6.96 7.77 30.29
N ASP A 96 -6.62 6.66 30.92
CA ASP A 96 -5.65 6.63 32.00
C ASP A 96 -4.24 7.01 31.50
N ALA A 97 -3.25 6.94 32.36
CA ALA A 97 -1.87 7.30 32.03
C ALA A 97 -1.29 6.45 30.90
N ASP A 98 -1.62 5.16 30.87
CA ASP A 98 -1.12 4.23 29.85
C ASP A 98 -1.76 4.54 28.49
N GLN A 99 -3.06 4.78 28.44
CA GLN A 99 -3.76 5.18 27.22
C GLN A 99 -3.28 6.53 26.69
N THR A 100 -3.01 7.48 27.58
CA THR A 100 -2.44 8.79 27.21
C THR A 100 -1.04 8.62 26.60
N ALA A 101 -0.22 7.72 27.15
CA ALA A 101 1.10 7.41 26.59
C ALA A 101 1.00 6.73 25.20
N ILE A 102 0.02 5.84 25.02
CA ILE A 102 -0.26 5.18 23.71
C ILE A 102 -0.65 6.22 22.65
N ASP A 103 -1.49 7.20 23.00
CA ASP A 103 -1.87 8.30 22.09
C ASP A 103 -0.67 9.17 21.73
N ALA A 104 0.16 9.52 22.71
CA ALA A 104 1.35 10.32 22.50
C ALA A 104 2.36 9.61 21.58
N ASP A 105 2.55 8.31 21.77
CA ASP A 105 3.42 7.50 20.90
C ASP A 105 2.89 7.42 19.46
N LEU A 106 1.58 7.18 19.28
CA LEU A 106 0.97 7.23 17.95
C LEU A 106 1.24 8.56 17.27
N LYS A 107 0.92 9.68 17.94
CA LYS A 107 1.08 11.03 17.40
C LYS A 107 2.55 11.31 17.05
N ALA A 108 3.49 10.93 17.90
CA ALA A 108 4.92 11.11 17.65
C ALA A 108 5.41 10.30 16.43
N VAL A 109 4.98 9.05 16.30
CA VAL A 109 5.32 8.23 15.12
C VAL A 109 4.74 8.85 13.85
N VAL A 110 3.46 9.23 13.87
CA VAL A 110 2.76 9.77 12.68
C VAL A 110 3.40 11.07 12.20
N THR A 111 3.57 12.05 13.11
CA THR A 111 4.15 13.35 12.76
C THR A 111 5.63 13.29 12.41
N GLY A 112 6.37 12.34 12.99
CA GLY A 112 7.79 12.13 12.68
C GLY A 112 8.05 11.38 11.37
N THR A 113 7.03 10.79 10.74
CA THR A 113 7.20 9.98 9.52
C THR A 113 7.57 10.85 8.32
N ARG A 114 7.05 12.08 8.20
CA ARG A 114 7.39 13.01 7.11
C ARG A 114 8.91 13.18 6.96
N ASP A 115 9.60 13.52 8.03
CA ASP A 115 11.04 13.79 8.00
C ASP A 115 11.85 12.52 7.70
N LYS A 116 11.39 11.36 8.18
CA LYS A 116 12.00 10.07 7.84
C LYS A 116 11.88 9.77 6.34
N VAL A 117 10.69 9.96 5.78
CA VAL A 117 10.45 9.78 4.34
C VAL A 117 11.31 10.74 3.53
N ALA A 118 11.32 12.04 3.86
CA ALA A 118 12.15 13.04 3.20
C ALA A 118 13.63 12.64 3.18
N LYS A 119 14.19 12.29 4.32
CA LYS A 119 15.59 11.87 4.45
C LYS A 119 15.91 10.63 3.60
N LYS A 120 14.99 9.66 3.51
CA LYS A 120 15.17 8.48 2.66
C LYS A 120 15.15 8.86 1.18
N MET A 121 14.21 9.72 0.78
CA MET A 121 14.08 10.19 -0.60
C MET A 121 15.28 11.04 -1.04
N GLU A 122 15.79 11.92 -0.18
CA GLU A 122 17.05 12.67 -0.45
C GLU A 122 18.23 11.73 -0.70
N GLY A 123 18.28 10.59 -0.01
CA GLY A 123 19.26 9.54 -0.20
C GLY A 123 18.97 8.59 -1.37
N LEU A 124 17.93 8.85 -2.18
CA LEU A 124 17.44 7.97 -3.25
C LEU A 124 17.05 6.56 -2.77
N ARG A 125 16.66 6.42 -1.49
CA ARG A 125 16.27 5.14 -0.85
C ARG A 125 14.74 4.99 -0.88
N VAL A 126 14.18 4.83 -2.08
CA VAL A 126 12.74 4.81 -2.31
C VAL A 126 12.05 3.65 -1.55
N ALA A 127 12.63 2.45 -1.60
CA ALA A 127 12.11 1.28 -0.88
C ALA A 127 12.02 1.52 0.64
N ASP A 128 13.05 2.16 1.22
CA ASP A 128 13.05 2.53 2.63
C ASP A 128 12.01 3.61 2.94
N ALA A 129 11.82 4.58 2.05
CA ALA A 129 10.82 5.63 2.22
C ALA A 129 9.41 5.03 2.31
N ILE A 130 9.07 4.10 1.42
CA ILE A 130 7.79 3.36 1.48
C ILE A 130 7.69 2.56 2.77
N THR A 131 8.77 1.92 3.20
CA THR A 131 8.83 1.17 4.46
C THR A 131 8.50 2.05 5.68
N GLU A 132 8.96 3.32 5.70
CA GLU A 132 8.60 4.28 6.76
C GLU A 132 7.10 4.62 6.73
N VAL A 133 6.51 4.82 5.56
CA VAL A 133 5.05 5.03 5.44
C VAL A 133 4.27 3.83 5.95
N PHE A 134 4.68 2.61 5.59
CA PHE A 134 4.03 1.39 6.07
C PHE A 134 4.28 1.14 7.57
N ALA A 135 5.37 1.64 8.15
CA ALA A 135 5.59 1.63 9.59
C ALA A 135 4.55 2.47 10.34
N LEU A 136 4.15 3.64 9.77
CA LEU A 136 3.04 4.43 10.30
C LEU A 136 1.74 3.61 10.30
N PHE A 137 1.39 2.94 9.19
CA PHE A 137 0.17 2.12 9.13
C PHE A 137 0.20 0.93 10.09
N ARG A 138 1.35 0.28 10.26
CA ARG A 138 1.54 -0.77 11.29
C ARG A 138 1.34 -0.21 12.69
N ARG A 139 1.83 1.01 12.97
CA ARG A 139 1.59 1.69 14.26
C ARG A 139 0.10 1.95 14.50
N CYS A 140 -0.65 2.36 13.46
CA CYS A 140 -2.09 2.53 13.54
C CYS A 140 -2.82 1.21 13.84
N ASN A 141 -2.44 0.10 13.19
CA ASN A 141 -3.02 -1.21 13.48
C ASN A 141 -2.73 -1.62 14.94
N LYS A 142 -1.50 -1.44 15.41
CA LYS A 142 -1.12 -1.69 16.81
C LYS A 142 -1.95 -0.82 17.77
N TYR A 143 -2.20 0.44 17.41
CA TYR A 143 -3.02 1.35 18.20
C TYR A 143 -4.47 0.85 18.37
N ILE A 144 -5.05 0.28 17.32
CA ILE A 144 -6.37 -0.36 17.41
C ILE A 144 -6.34 -1.52 18.42
N ASP A 145 -5.28 -2.34 18.41
CA ASP A 145 -5.18 -3.49 19.29
C ASP A 145 -4.90 -3.08 20.76
N GLU A 146 -4.15 -2.00 20.98
CA GLU A 146 -3.85 -1.44 22.29
C GLU A 146 -5.08 -0.74 22.91
N THR A 147 -5.84 0.01 22.11
CA THR A 147 -7.00 0.78 22.59
C THR A 147 -8.29 -0.01 22.63
N THR A 148 -8.34 -1.16 21.96
CA THR A 148 -9.48 -2.08 21.91
C THR A 148 -10.85 -1.38 21.75
N PRO A 149 -11.10 -0.66 20.61
CA PRO A 149 -12.32 0.14 20.44
C PRO A 149 -13.62 -0.60 20.67
N TRP A 150 -13.66 -1.91 20.37
CA TRP A 150 -14.83 -2.77 20.60
C TRP A 150 -15.12 -3.04 22.09
N VAL A 151 -14.14 -2.81 22.96
CA VAL A 151 -14.35 -2.86 24.44
C VAL A 151 -14.88 -1.52 24.90
N LEU A 152 -14.26 -0.41 24.47
CA LEU A 152 -14.73 0.96 24.78
C LEU A 152 -16.20 1.15 24.37
N ALA A 153 -16.59 0.60 23.22
CA ALA A 153 -17.96 0.71 22.70
C ALA A 153 -19.05 0.07 23.59
N LYS A 154 -18.68 -0.77 24.57
CA LYS A 154 -19.63 -1.42 25.48
C LYS A 154 -19.95 -0.60 26.73
N ASP A 155 -19.18 0.45 26.97
CA ASP A 155 -19.27 1.31 28.13
C ASP A 155 -19.71 2.72 27.71
N GLU A 156 -20.89 3.15 28.16
CA GLU A 156 -21.44 4.48 27.87
C GLU A 156 -20.51 5.60 28.38
N ALA A 157 -19.79 5.38 29.49
CA ALA A 157 -18.84 6.35 30.03
C ALA A 157 -17.56 6.50 29.17
N GLN A 158 -17.29 5.58 28.26
CA GLN A 158 -16.12 5.57 27.39
C GLN A 158 -16.39 6.07 25.96
N GLN A 159 -17.60 6.56 25.67
CA GLN A 159 -17.96 6.96 24.30
C GLN A 159 -17.09 8.12 23.78
N ASP A 160 -16.78 9.12 24.60
CA ASP A 160 -15.88 10.21 24.22
C ASP A 160 -14.45 9.70 23.97
N ARG A 161 -13.98 8.75 24.76
CA ARG A 161 -12.69 8.09 24.53
C ARG A 161 -12.67 7.29 23.21
N LEU A 162 -13.72 6.53 22.93
CA LEU A 162 -13.88 5.80 21.69
C LEU A 162 -13.88 6.76 20.48
N ALA A 163 -14.59 7.89 20.57
CA ALA A 163 -14.61 8.90 19.53
C ALA A 163 -13.22 9.47 19.27
N GLU A 164 -12.46 9.79 20.33
CA GLU A 164 -11.07 10.28 20.20
C GLU A 164 -10.14 9.24 19.58
N VAL A 165 -10.28 7.97 19.93
CA VAL A 165 -9.51 6.87 19.31
C VAL A 165 -9.76 6.80 17.80
N LEU A 166 -11.01 6.89 17.36
CA LEU A 166 -11.34 6.86 15.93
C LEU A 166 -10.89 8.13 15.21
N TYR A 167 -10.94 9.29 15.88
CA TYR A 167 -10.38 10.53 15.35
C TYR A 167 -8.86 10.41 15.15
N ASN A 168 -8.13 9.93 16.15
CA ASN A 168 -6.69 9.73 16.07
C ASN A 168 -6.29 8.78 14.93
N LEU A 169 -7.06 7.71 14.71
CA LEU A 169 -6.86 6.79 13.57
C LEU A 169 -7.11 7.48 12.23
N THR A 170 -8.23 8.20 12.11
CA THR A 170 -8.61 8.88 10.86
C THR A 170 -7.59 9.95 10.49
N GLU A 171 -7.15 10.74 11.46
CA GLU A 171 -6.09 11.73 11.29
C GLU A 171 -4.77 11.08 10.83
N SER A 172 -4.36 10.00 11.51
CA SER A 172 -3.14 9.25 11.17
C SER A 172 -3.18 8.67 9.77
N ILE A 173 -4.33 8.11 9.37
CA ILE A 173 -4.53 7.54 8.02
C ILE A 173 -4.49 8.65 6.97
N THR A 174 -5.03 9.84 7.24
CA THR A 174 -4.98 11.00 6.32
C THR A 174 -3.54 11.44 6.08
N ILE A 175 -2.72 11.55 7.13
CA ILE A 175 -1.30 11.87 7.01
C ILE A 175 -0.57 10.76 6.23
N GLY A 176 -0.80 9.51 6.58
CA GLY A 176 -0.21 8.36 5.90
C GLY A 176 -0.59 8.28 4.42
N ALA A 177 -1.85 8.53 4.06
CA ALA A 177 -2.32 8.58 2.68
C ALA A 177 -1.65 9.71 1.89
N SER A 178 -1.47 10.88 2.49
CA SER A 178 -0.79 12.01 1.85
C SER A 178 0.68 11.70 1.57
N LEU A 179 1.39 11.04 2.49
CA LEU A 179 2.77 10.55 2.27
C LEU A 179 2.80 9.43 1.21
N LEU A 180 1.77 8.60 1.16
CA LEU A 180 1.66 7.48 0.21
C LEU A 180 1.40 7.95 -1.22
N HIS A 181 0.82 9.13 -1.43
CA HIS A 181 0.35 9.62 -2.72
C HIS A 181 1.44 9.63 -3.81
N SER A 182 2.68 9.98 -3.47
CA SER A 182 3.79 9.92 -4.43
C SER A 182 4.11 8.51 -4.93
N PHE A 183 3.76 7.49 -4.18
CA PHE A 183 4.04 6.08 -4.48
C PHE A 183 2.82 5.36 -5.07
N LEU A 184 1.66 5.49 -4.43
CA LEU A 184 0.38 4.87 -4.77
C LEU A 184 -0.71 5.94 -4.90
N PRO A 185 -0.75 6.68 -6.01
CA PRO A 185 -1.60 7.85 -6.15
C PRO A 185 -3.10 7.53 -6.09
N GLU A 186 -3.56 6.52 -6.83
CA GLU A 186 -4.98 6.15 -6.88
C GLU A 186 -5.47 5.63 -5.52
N THR A 187 -4.65 4.87 -4.83
CA THR A 187 -4.97 4.35 -3.49
C THR A 187 -5.08 5.47 -2.47
N ALA A 188 -4.16 6.42 -2.51
CA ALA A 188 -4.18 7.58 -1.60
C ALA A 188 -5.43 8.45 -1.81
N GLU A 189 -5.81 8.71 -3.06
CA GLU A 189 -7.04 9.44 -3.40
C GLU A 189 -8.29 8.69 -2.94
N LYS A 190 -8.35 7.37 -3.12
CA LYS A 190 -9.46 6.54 -2.62
C LYS A 190 -9.56 6.55 -1.10
N ILE A 191 -8.43 6.57 -0.39
CA ILE A 191 -8.42 6.64 1.07
C ILE A 191 -9.04 7.96 1.54
N VAL A 192 -8.55 9.11 1.05
CA VAL A 192 -9.06 10.42 1.50
C VAL A 192 -10.51 10.64 1.07
N ALA A 193 -10.93 10.10 -0.08
CA ALA A 193 -12.32 10.11 -0.49
C ALA A 193 -13.23 9.33 0.48
N GLN A 194 -12.81 8.15 0.94
CA GLN A 194 -13.56 7.37 1.94
C GLN A 194 -13.62 8.08 3.30
N LEU A 195 -12.59 8.81 3.65
CA LEU A 195 -12.54 9.62 4.88
C LEU A 195 -13.22 10.99 4.73
N ASN A 196 -13.72 11.32 3.54
CA ASN A 196 -14.33 12.60 3.19
C ASN A 196 -13.42 13.80 3.55
N THR A 197 -12.16 13.70 3.14
CA THR A 197 -11.13 14.73 3.33
C THR A 197 -10.27 14.85 2.06
N THR A 198 -9.22 15.62 2.11
CA THR A 198 -8.29 15.82 1.01
C THR A 198 -6.86 15.44 1.40
N LEU A 199 -6.04 15.17 0.39
CA LEU A 199 -4.59 15.07 0.60
C LEU A 199 -4.06 16.38 1.13
N ARG A 200 -3.06 16.31 1.99
CA ARG A 200 -2.39 17.48 2.60
C ARG A 200 -1.09 17.78 1.89
N ASP A 201 -0.72 19.05 1.94
CA ASP A 201 0.59 19.49 1.52
C ASP A 201 1.68 18.86 2.41
N PHE A 202 2.85 18.63 1.81
CA PHE A 202 3.96 17.96 2.50
C PHE A 202 4.38 18.71 3.77
N ASP A 203 4.31 20.03 3.75
CA ASP A 203 4.72 20.88 4.88
C ASP A 203 3.81 20.74 6.10
N ASP A 204 2.57 20.29 5.92
CA ASP A 204 1.60 20.10 7.01
C ASP A 204 1.60 18.66 7.60
N LEU A 205 2.41 17.75 7.06
CA LEU A 205 2.38 16.34 7.46
C LEU A 205 3.09 16.02 8.79
N ASP A 206 3.72 17.01 9.41
CA ASP A 206 4.23 16.95 10.78
C ASP A 206 3.26 17.53 11.82
N GLN A 207 2.08 17.98 11.39
CA GLN A 207 1.04 18.52 12.25
C GLN A 207 -0.07 17.48 12.46
N PHE A 208 -0.50 17.32 13.70
CA PHE A 208 -1.58 16.41 14.08
C PHE A 208 -2.82 17.20 14.50
N GLY A 209 -4.01 16.73 14.11
CA GLY A 209 -5.27 17.35 14.51
C GLY A 209 -5.86 18.30 13.47
N LEU A 210 -5.49 18.16 12.21
CA LEU A 210 -6.01 18.99 11.11
C LEU A 210 -7.23 18.35 10.41
N TYR A 211 -7.58 17.10 10.71
CA TYR A 211 -8.81 16.51 10.22
C TYR A 211 -10.02 17.23 10.85
N GLU A 212 -10.96 17.65 10.02
CA GLU A 212 -12.11 18.43 10.50
C GLU A 212 -13.03 17.58 11.38
N SER A 213 -13.12 17.95 12.66
CA SER A 213 -13.96 17.26 13.63
C SER A 213 -15.44 17.41 13.29
N GLY A 214 -16.17 16.30 13.30
CA GLY A 214 -17.56 16.26 12.89
C GLY A 214 -17.79 15.83 11.45
N THR A 215 -16.71 15.58 10.69
CA THR A 215 -16.81 15.07 9.33
C THR A 215 -17.37 13.65 9.32
N LYS A 216 -18.25 13.38 8.37
CA LYS A 216 -18.82 12.06 8.15
C LYS A 216 -18.03 11.31 7.08
N VAL A 217 -17.46 10.14 7.43
CA VAL A 217 -16.83 9.24 6.46
C VAL A 217 -17.87 8.56 5.56
N THR A 218 -17.42 7.91 4.49
CA THR A 218 -18.34 7.15 3.61
C THR A 218 -19.15 6.11 4.39
N ASP A 219 -20.41 5.95 4.06
CA ASP A 219 -21.29 4.88 4.59
C ASP A 219 -21.07 3.53 3.91
N LYS A 220 -20.38 3.53 2.76
CA LYS A 220 -20.07 2.34 1.95
C LYS A 220 -18.57 2.26 1.70
N PRO A 221 -17.77 1.72 2.66
CA PRO A 221 -16.34 1.58 2.47
C PRO A 221 -16.03 0.64 1.29
N GLU A 222 -15.17 1.11 0.40
CA GLU A 222 -14.63 0.30 -0.68
C GLU A 222 -13.44 -0.51 -0.15
N ILE A 223 -13.36 -1.78 -0.54
CA ILE A 223 -12.18 -2.60 -0.27
C ILE A 223 -11.07 -2.16 -1.21
N LEU A 224 -10.03 -1.52 -0.67
CA LEU A 224 -8.90 -1.02 -1.47
C LEU A 224 -8.13 -2.16 -2.14
N PHE A 225 -7.87 -3.23 -1.39
CA PHE A 225 -7.15 -4.42 -1.83
C PHE A 225 -7.83 -5.68 -1.30
N GLY A 226 -8.44 -6.44 -2.18
CA GLY A 226 -8.99 -7.75 -1.84
C GLY A 226 -7.86 -8.79 -1.68
N ARG A 227 -7.97 -9.69 -0.71
CA ARG A 227 -6.97 -10.74 -0.53
C ARG A 227 -6.91 -11.67 -1.75
N LEU A 228 -5.72 -11.90 -2.27
CA LEU A 228 -5.46 -12.79 -3.38
C LEU A 228 -5.20 -14.22 -2.88
N LYS A 229 -5.66 -15.19 -3.65
CA LYS A 229 -5.30 -16.60 -3.47
C LYS A 229 -4.40 -17.02 -4.63
N ALA A 230 -3.31 -17.70 -4.30
CA ALA A 230 -2.37 -18.19 -5.32
C ALA A 230 -3.08 -19.11 -6.34
N GLU A 231 -4.05 -19.92 -5.87
CA GLU A 231 -4.85 -20.81 -6.71
C GLU A 231 -5.68 -20.09 -7.77
N ASP A 232 -6.05 -18.81 -7.54
CA ASP A 232 -6.81 -17.98 -8.49
C ASP A 232 -5.87 -17.23 -9.45
N VAL A 233 -4.68 -16.83 -9.00
CA VAL A 233 -3.72 -16.03 -9.76
C VAL A 233 -2.83 -16.87 -10.66
N MET A 234 -2.31 -18.00 -10.16
CA MET A 234 -1.32 -18.81 -10.89
C MET A 234 -1.81 -19.35 -12.23
N PRO A 235 -3.08 -19.76 -12.41
CA PRO A 235 -3.55 -20.18 -13.73
C PRO A 235 -3.51 -19.07 -14.78
N GLU A 236 -3.74 -17.81 -14.39
CA GLU A 236 -3.64 -16.66 -15.30
C GLU A 236 -2.18 -16.36 -15.65
N VAL A 237 -1.27 -16.48 -14.68
CA VAL A 237 0.19 -16.38 -14.89
C VAL A 237 0.66 -17.44 -15.89
N GLU A 238 0.23 -18.69 -15.74
CA GLU A 238 0.58 -19.78 -16.66
C GLU A 238 0.11 -19.54 -18.08
N LYS A 239 -1.10 -18.97 -18.26
CA LYS A 239 -1.61 -18.56 -19.57
C LYS A 239 -0.74 -17.47 -20.21
N ILE A 240 -0.37 -16.44 -19.44
CA ILE A 240 0.49 -15.36 -19.90
C ILE A 240 1.85 -15.91 -20.34
N GLN A 241 2.47 -16.76 -19.54
CA GLN A 241 3.77 -17.38 -19.84
C GLN A 241 3.70 -18.28 -21.09
N ALA A 242 2.63 -19.04 -21.23
CA ALA A 242 2.42 -19.88 -22.42
C ALA A 242 2.24 -19.04 -23.68
N ALA A 243 1.50 -17.92 -23.61
CA ALA A 243 1.31 -17.00 -24.72
C ALA A 243 2.63 -16.35 -25.15
N GLN A 244 3.43 -15.86 -24.18
CA GLN A 244 4.75 -15.27 -24.43
C GLN A 244 5.71 -16.25 -25.11
N LYS A 245 5.70 -17.51 -24.66
CA LYS A 245 6.54 -18.56 -25.25
C LYS A 245 6.12 -18.86 -26.70
N ALA A 246 4.82 -18.99 -26.96
CA ALA A 246 4.29 -19.22 -28.31
C ALA A 246 4.60 -18.06 -29.26
N GLU A 247 4.49 -16.82 -28.79
CA GLU A 247 4.86 -15.62 -29.56
C GLU A 247 6.34 -15.62 -29.94
N PHE A 248 7.21 -15.91 -28.97
CA PHE A 248 8.66 -16.01 -29.22
C PHE A 248 9.00 -17.11 -30.24
N GLU A 249 8.41 -18.30 -30.11
CA GLU A 249 8.63 -19.40 -31.05
C GLU A 249 8.16 -19.03 -32.47
N ALA A 250 7.02 -18.34 -32.58
CA ALA A 250 6.51 -17.84 -33.87
C ALA A 250 7.40 -16.76 -34.49
N GLU A 251 7.98 -15.86 -33.68
CA GLU A 251 8.94 -14.85 -34.14
C GLU A 251 10.24 -15.48 -34.65
N GLN A 252 10.77 -16.48 -33.94
CA GLN A 252 11.97 -17.22 -34.34
C GLN A 252 11.76 -18.00 -35.65
N ALA A 253 10.59 -18.61 -35.81
CA ALA A 253 10.24 -19.31 -37.05
C ALA A 253 10.16 -18.35 -38.25
N LYS A 254 9.65 -17.12 -38.06
CA LYS A 254 9.61 -16.11 -39.11
C LYS A 254 11.02 -15.63 -39.49
N LEU A 255 11.90 -15.39 -38.51
CA LEU A 255 13.29 -14.99 -38.78
C LEU A 255 14.06 -16.07 -39.53
N ALA A 256 13.96 -17.33 -39.12
CA ALA A 256 14.59 -18.44 -39.80
C ALA A 256 14.10 -18.61 -41.25
N ALA A 257 12.81 -18.34 -41.49
CA ALA A 257 12.22 -18.40 -42.84
C ALA A 257 12.72 -17.25 -43.78
N VAL A 258 13.08 -16.11 -43.20
CA VAL A 258 13.68 -14.96 -43.94
C VAL A 258 15.13 -15.27 -44.27
N GLU A 259 15.93 -15.69 -43.29
CA GLU A 259 17.35 -16.06 -43.50
C GLU A 259 17.51 -17.21 -44.51
N GLY A 260 16.61 -18.18 -44.46
CA GLY A 260 16.60 -19.30 -45.43
C GLY A 260 16.28 -18.83 -46.89
N LYS A 261 15.58 -17.74 -47.08
CA LYS A 261 15.29 -17.17 -48.42
C LYS A 261 16.47 -16.34 -48.94
N GLU A 262 17.19 -15.65 -48.10
CA GLU A 262 18.37 -14.86 -48.50
C GLU A 262 19.59 -15.74 -48.80
N ALA A 263 19.67 -16.94 -48.20
CA ALA A 263 20.73 -17.91 -48.49
C ALA A 263 20.53 -18.70 -49.81
N CYS A 264 19.33 -18.63 -50.38
CA CYS A 264 19.01 -19.36 -51.65
C CYS A 264 18.89 -18.43 -52.87
N GLY A 265 19.10 -17.15 -52.78
CA GLY A 265 19.12 -16.16 -53.86
C GLY A 265 20.57 -15.67 -54.12
#